data_8fb30e3a38eb7f3c627e132d61c553c5
#
_entry.id   8fb30e3a38eb7f3c627e132d61c553c5
#
_cell.length_a   1.000
_cell.length_b   1.000
_cell.length_c   1.000
_cell.angle_alpha   90.00
_cell.angle_beta   90.00
_cell.angle_gamma   90.00
#
_symmetry.space_group_name_H-M   'P 1'
#
loop_
_entity.id
_entity.type
_entity.pdbx_description
1 polymer ?
#
loop_
_entity_poly.entity_id
_entity_poly.type
_entity_poly.pdbx_seq_one_letter_code
_entity_poly.pdbx_strand_id
1 'polypeptide(L)'
;LFRSIEGQKADFVRLGVLGDWDNPYKTMDFANEAGEIRALAEMVKQGFVFKGLKPVNWCFDCGSALAEAEVEYQDKKSDAIDVAFVVEDADKLAAAFGLASLPKPASIVIWTTTPWTIPANQALNVHPEFTYALVDTGERLLLLAEEMVEGSLARYGLQGEVIATAPGAALELIRFRHPFYERFAPVYLADYVELGAGTGVVHSAPAYGEDDFRSCKGYGMSNDDILSPVQSNGVYVSDLPFFGGQFIWKANPAIVAKLEEVGALLKHEAIQHSYMHCWRHKTPLIYRATAQWFVGMDKQPNEGATLRERALAAIEETAFVPAWGQARLHSMIAGRPDWCISRQRNWGVPIPFFLHKATGEVHPRTAELMEEVAKRVEQEGIEAWFKLDAAELLGAE
;
A
#
# COMPACT_ATOMS: atom_id res chain seq x y z
N LEU A 1 6.85 13.97 -31.06
CA LEU A 1 7.77 12.86 -30.77
C LEU A 1 8.95 12.80 -31.72
N PHE A 2 8.77 12.58 -33.00
CA PHE A 2 9.89 12.49 -33.97
C PHE A 2 10.83 13.71 -33.92
N ARG A 3 10.30 14.95 -33.80
CA ARG A 3 11.11 16.15 -33.61
C ARG A 3 11.92 16.09 -32.30
N SER A 4 11.39 15.52 -31.23
CA SER A 4 12.12 15.38 -29.97
C SER A 4 13.24 14.32 -30.07
N ILE A 5 13.00 13.21 -30.81
CA ILE A 5 14.01 12.19 -31.08
C ILE A 5 15.19 12.78 -31.83
N GLU A 6 14.92 13.56 -32.89
CA GLU A 6 15.99 14.22 -33.67
C GLU A 6 16.78 15.23 -32.82
N GLY A 7 16.11 15.98 -31.94
CA GLY A 7 16.77 16.87 -30.99
C GLY A 7 17.68 16.10 -30.01
N GLN A 8 17.17 15.05 -29.39
CA GLN A 8 17.96 14.19 -28.49
C GLN A 8 19.15 13.54 -29.20
N LYS A 9 18.95 13.02 -30.43
CA LYS A 9 20.01 12.47 -31.26
C LYS A 9 21.13 13.50 -31.48
N ALA A 10 20.77 14.71 -31.89
CA ALA A 10 21.73 15.79 -32.11
C ALA A 10 22.52 16.13 -30.83
N ASP A 11 21.85 16.18 -29.67
CA ASP A 11 22.48 16.46 -28.38
C ASP A 11 23.46 15.35 -27.97
N PHE A 12 23.08 14.07 -28.09
CA PHE A 12 23.97 12.94 -27.79
C PHE A 12 25.18 12.87 -28.72
N VAL A 13 24.99 13.09 -30.03
CA VAL A 13 26.10 13.20 -31.01
C VAL A 13 27.03 14.34 -30.61
N ARG A 14 26.48 15.50 -30.22
CA ARG A 14 27.26 16.67 -29.77
C ARG A 14 28.09 16.38 -28.53
N LEU A 15 27.57 15.54 -27.62
CA LEU A 15 28.27 15.08 -26.40
C LEU A 15 29.33 14.00 -26.69
N GLY A 16 29.47 13.54 -27.92
CA GLY A 16 30.45 12.53 -28.32
C GLY A 16 30.04 11.09 -27.97
N VAL A 17 28.77 10.84 -27.74
CA VAL A 17 28.27 9.46 -27.51
C VAL A 17 28.36 8.69 -28.84
N LEU A 18 28.97 7.50 -28.77
CA LEU A 18 29.07 6.59 -29.92
C LEU A 18 27.85 5.67 -29.98
N GLY A 19 27.33 5.46 -31.18
CA GLY A 19 26.15 4.60 -31.39
C GLY A 19 25.80 4.51 -32.89
N ASP A 20 24.88 3.61 -33.23
CA ASP A 20 24.26 3.53 -34.55
C ASP A 20 23.10 4.54 -34.61
N TRP A 21 23.43 5.76 -35.01
CA TRP A 21 22.48 6.87 -35.06
C TRP A 21 21.48 6.79 -36.22
N ASP A 22 21.71 5.93 -37.19
CA ASP A 22 20.79 5.71 -38.31
C ASP A 22 19.70 4.68 -37.95
N ASN A 23 20.01 3.76 -37.04
CA ASN A 23 19.08 2.77 -36.53
C ASN A 23 18.96 2.82 -34.99
N PRO A 24 18.51 3.94 -34.42
CA PRO A 24 18.41 4.08 -32.98
C PRO A 24 17.29 3.18 -32.41
N TYR A 25 17.53 2.60 -31.24
CA TYR A 25 16.45 1.96 -30.49
C TYR A 25 15.39 3.00 -30.09
N LYS A 26 14.13 2.71 -30.40
CA LYS A 26 12.97 3.56 -30.03
C LYS A 26 11.88 2.69 -29.42
N THR A 27 11.43 3.04 -28.22
CA THR A 27 10.35 2.32 -27.53
C THR A 27 9.01 2.37 -28.25
N MET A 28 8.85 3.30 -29.21
CA MET A 28 7.64 3.46 -30.02
C MET A 28 7.72 2.75 -31.39
N ASP A 29 8.77 1.98 -31.66
CA ASP A 29 8.82 1.16 -32.87
C ASP A 29 7.84 -0.02 -32.73
N PHE A 30 7.08 -0.30 -33.78
CA PHE A 30 6.01 -1.30 -33.76
C PHE A 30 6.49 -2.69 -33.34
N ALA A 31 7.70 -3.06 -33.77
CA ALA A 31 8.31 -4.33 -33.33
C ALA A 31 8.60 -4.36 -31.82
N ASN A 32 8.97 -3.21 -31.24
CA ASN A 32 9.20 -3.09 -29.81
C ASN A 32 7.88 -3.17 -29.03
N GLU A 33 6.84 -2.44 -29.45
CA GLU A 33 5.51 -2.49 -28.85
C GLU A 33 4.92 -3.92 -28.88
N ALA A 34 5.05 -4.61 -30.00
CA ALA A 34 4.65 -6.01 -30.14
C ALA A 34 5.49 -6.94 -29.25
N GLY A 35 6.79 -6.67 -29.12
CA GLY A 35 7.71 -7.39 -28.24
C GLY A 35 7.32 -7.30 -26.77
N GLU A 36 6.86 -6.13 -26.30
CA GLU A 36 6.36 -5.94 -24.93
C GLU A 36 5.09 -6.79 -24.68
N ILE A 37 4.15 -6.83 -25.63
CA ILE A 37 2.96 -7.69 -25.54
C ILE A 37 3.35 -9.16 -25.45
N ARG A 38 4.29 -9.64 -26.27
CA ARG A 38 4.80 -11.02 -26.27
C ARG A 38 5.49 -11.36 -24.95
N ALA A 39 6.31 -10.46 -24.39
CA ALA A 39 6.96 -10.66 -23.12
C ALA A 39 5.92 -10.82 -21.98
N LEU A 40 4.88 -9.98 -21.98
CA LEU A 40 3.78 -10.11 -21.02
C LEU A 40 3.00 -11.42 -21.22
N ALA A 41 2.74 -11.81 -22.47
CA ALA A 41 2.05 -13.07 -22.80
C ALA A 41 2.80 -14.28 -22.25
N GLU A 42 4.12 -14.29 -22.29
CA GLU A 42 4.92 -15.35 -21.72
C GLU A 42 4.81 -15.43 -20.20
N MET A 43 4.78 -14.29 -19.49
CA MET A 43 4.54 -14.25 -18.04
C MET A 43 3.13 -14.76 -17.68
N VAL A 44 2.12 -14.43 -18.50
CA VAL A 44 0.75 -14.94 -18.34
C VAL A 44 0.72 -16.46 -18.51
N LYS A 45 1.37 -16.98 -19.55
CA LYS A 45 1.46 -18.40 -19.85
C LYS A 45 2.09 -19.21 -18.73
N GLN A 46 3.11 -18.64 -18.07
CA GLN A 46 3.75 -19.24 -16.91
C GLN A 46 2.95 -19.11 -15.62
N GLY A 47 1.87 -18.32 -15.61
CA GLY A 47 0.98 -18.16 -14.46
C GLY A 47 1.43 -17.10 -13.44
N PHE A 48 2.43 -16.27 -13.74
CA PHE A 48 2.89 -15.22 -12.81
C PHE A 48 1.96 -14.01 -12.71
N VAL A 49 1.16 -13.75 -13.74
CA VAL A 49 0.28 -12.58 -13.80
C VAL A 49 -1.05 -12.85 -13.11
N PHE A 50 -1.54 -11.88 -12.36
CA PHE A 50 -2.85 -11.93 -11.72
C PHE A 50 -3.45 -10.56 -11.54
N LYS A 51 -4.78 -10.50 -11.40
CA LYS A 51 -5.52 -9.32 -10.98
C LYS A 51 -5.79 -9.39 -9.48
N GLY A 52 -5.52 -8.33 -8.74
CA GLY A 52 -5.74 -8.30 -7.30
C GLY A 52 -6.12 -6.91 -6.80
N LEU A 53 -6.83 -6.87 -5.68
CA LEU A 53 -7.01 -5.66 -4.88
C LEU A 53 -5.84 -5.61 -3.88
N LYS A 54 -5.01 -4.58 -3.97
CA LYS A 54 -3.91 -4.33 -3.01
C LYS A 54 -3.70 -2.82 -2.85
N PRO A 55 -3.22 -2.36 -1.69
CA PRO A 55 -2.68 -1.01 -1.59
C PRO A 55 -1.49 -0.85 -2.54
N VAL A 56 -1.54 0.17 -3.37
CA VAL A 56 -0.46 0.53 -4.29
C VAL A 56 -0.14 2.01 -4.12
N ASN A 57 1.09 2.39 -4.45
CA ASN A 57 1.44 3.81 -4.53
C ASN A 57 0.53 4.51 -5.53
N TRP A 58 -0.16 5.54 -5.09
CA TRP A 58 -1.14 6.28 -5.90
C TRP A 58 -0.80 7.77 -5.94
N CYS A 59 -0.75 8.32 -7.13
CA CYS A 59 -0.55 9.74 -7.37
C CYS A 59 -1.86 10.38 -7.85
N PHE A 60 -2.34 11.38 -7.14
CA PHE A 60 -3.58 12.09 -7.51
C PHE A 60 -3.42 12.91 -8.79
N ASP A 61 -2.25 13.50 -9.00
CA ASP A 61 -1.95 14.30 -10.20
C ASP A 61 -1.75 13.43 -11.45
N CYS A 62 -1.19 12.22 -11.27
CA CYS A 62 -1.16 11.22 -12.34
C CYS A 62 -2.53 10.61 -12.60
N GLY A 63 -3.40 10.52 -11.58
CA GLY A 63 -4.59 9.69 -11.59
C GLY A 63 -4.29 8.21 -11.80
N SER A 64 -3.14 7.72 -11.29
CA SER A 64 -2.59 6.41 -11.64
C SER A 64 -1.79 5.78 -10.50
N ALA A 65 -1.74 4.45 -10.52
CA ALA A 65 -0.80 3.66 -9.74
C ALA A 65 0.65 3.92 -10.19
N LEU A 66 1.58 3.74 -9.27
CA LEU A 66 3.02 3.83 -9.49
C LEU A 66 3.70 2.55 -8.99
N ALA A 67 4.77 2.13 -9.66
CA ALA A 67 5.67 1.11 -9.12
C ALA A 67 6.63 1.73 -8.10
N GLU A 68 7.28 0.89 -7.30
CA GLU A 68 8.25 1.32 -6.29
C GLU A 68 9.37 2.21 -6.88
N ALA A 69 9.88 1.87 -8.07
CA ALA A 69 10.91 2.64 -8.76
C ALA A 69 10.48 4.05 -9.22
N GLU A 70 9.18 4.35 -9.16
CA GLU A 70 8.61 5.66 -9.51
C GLU A 70 8.32 6.52 -8.27
N VAL A 71 8.78 6.08 -7.10
CA VAL A 71 8.64 6.78 -5.81
C VAL A 71 9.98 7.40 -5.43
N GLU A 72 9.93 8.67 -5.04
CA GLU A 72 11.05 9.39 -4.44
C GLU A 72 10.70 9.78 -3.00
N TYR A 73 11.69 9.97 -2.16
CA TYR A 73 11.49 10.39 -0.79
C TYR A 73 11.95 11.84 -0.61
N GLN A 74 11.11 12.67 0.00
CA GLN A 74 11.39 14.05 0.31
C GLN A 74 10.91 14.37 1.73
N ASP A 75 11.56 15.34 2.36
CA ASP A 75 11.11 15.83 3.67
C ASP A 75 9.75 16.51 3.55
N LYS A 76 8.83 16.10 4.42
CA LYS A 76 7.48 16.63 4.51
C LYS A 76 7.14 16.96 5.96
N LYS A 77 6.49 18.10 6.16
CA LYS A 77 5.83 18.44 7.42
C LYS A 77 4.45 17.79 7.46
N SER A 78 4.18 16.99 8.48
CA SER A 78 2.91 16.29 8.67
C SER A 78 2.38 16.51 10.09
N ASP A 79 1.06 16.35 10.22
CA ASP A 79 0.39 16.28 11.52
C ASP A 79 0.61 14.89 12.12
N ALA A 80 1.18 14.83 13.33
CA ALA A 80 1.23 13.61 14.13
C ALA A 80 0.20 13.71 15.23
N ILE A 81 -0.59 12.65 15.42
CA ILE A 81 -1.64 12.60 16.43
C ILE A 81 -1.58 11.33 17.26
N ASP A 82 -1.85 11.46 18.55
CA ASP A 82 -2.10 10.35 19.46
C ASP A 82 -3.60 10.29 19.76
N VAL A 83 -4.22 9.14 19.49
CA VAL A 83 -5.68 8.97 19.56
C VAL A 83 -6.05 7.80 20.46
N ALA A 84 -6.97 8.06 21.38
CA ALA A 84 -7.51 7.08 22.31
C ALA A 84 -8.78 6.41 21.73
N PHE A 85 -8.77 5.07 21.67
CA PHE A 85 -9.91 4.25 21.31
C PHE A 85 -10.47 3.60 22.58
N VAL A 86 -11.69 3.91 22.94
CA VAL A 86 -12.32 3.40 24.17
C VAL A 86 -12.61 1.90 24.05
N VAL A 87 -12.31 1.14 25.10
CA VAL A 87 -12.58 -0.31 25.12
C VAL A 87 -14.08 -0.60 25.02
N GLU A 88 -14.43 -1.57 24.19
CA GLU A 88 -15.79 -2.16 24.14
C GLU A 88 -15.87 -3.40 25.01
N ASP A 89 -14.91 -4.31 24.89
CA ASP A 89 -14.87 -5.58 25.61
C ASP A 89 -14.13 -5.41 26.95
N ALA A 90 -14.68 -4.60 27.88
CA ALA A 90 -14.02 -4.22 29.14
C ALA A 90 -13.66 -5.45 30.02
N ASP A 91 -14.55 -6.45 30.09
CA ASP A 91 -14.31 -7.66 30.89
C ASP A 91 -13.15 -8.51 30.31
N LYS A 92 -13.06 -8.60 28.98
CA LYS A 92 -11.94 -9.28 28.32
C LYS A 92 -10.62 -8.55 28.56
N LEU A 93 -10.64 -7.21 28.49
CA LEU A 93 -9.45 -6.40 28.77
C LEU A 93 -9.00 -6.58 30.22
N ALA A 94 -9.93 -6.53 31.20
CA ALA A 94 -9.62 -6.79 32.61
C ALA A 94 -8.98 -8.17 32.78
N ALA A 95 -9.58 -9.21 32.19
CA ALA A 95 -9.08 -10.58 32.28
C ALA A 95 -7.67 -10.72 31.67
N ALA A 96 -7.40 -10.07 30.54
CA ALA A 96 -6.07 -10.07 29.90
C ALA A 96 -4.98 -9.51 30.82
N PHE A 97 -5.33 -8.57 31.69
CA PHE A 97 -4.43 -7.98 32.70
C PHE A 97 -4.52 -8.64 34.07
N GLY A 98 -5.24 -9.76 34.22
CA GLY A 98 -5.41 -10.46 35.49
C GLY A 98 -6.23 -9.69 36.55
N LEU A 99 -7.05 -8.74 36.10
CA LEU A 99 -7.92 -7.93 36.95
C LEU A 99 -9.35 -8.51 37.00
N ALA A 100 -10.01 -8.39 38.15
CA ALA A 100 -11.41 -8.80 38.27
C ALA A 100 -12.37 -7.88 37.46
N SER A 101 -12.04 -6.61 37.38
CA SER A 101 -12.72 -5.58 36.55
C SER A 101 -11.80 -4.39 36.35
N LEU A 102 -12.10 -3.57 35.35
CA LEU A 102 -11.40 -2.30 35.16
C LEU A 102 -11.86 -1.27 36.20
N PRO A 103 -10.94 -0.65 36.95
CA PRO A 103 -11.33 0.33 37.98
C PRO A 103 -11.82 1.67 37.38
N LYS A 104 -11.51 1.92 36.12
CA LYS A 104 -11.88 3.15 35.40
C LYS A 104 -12.09 2.85 33.90
N PRO A 105 -12.72 3.74 33.13
CA PRO A 105 -12.77 3.64 31.67
C PRO A 105 -11.37 3.49 31.08
N ALA A 106 -11.18 2.55 30.17
CA ALA A 106 -9.89 2.28 29.54
C ALA A 106 -9.91 2.60 28.05
N SER A 107 -8.78 3.06 27.53
CA SER A 107 -8.58 3.31 26.10
C SER A 107 -7.21 2.80 25.68
N ILE A 108 -7.15 2.19 24.51
CA ILE A 108 -5.89 1.92 23.81
C ILE A 108 -5.49 3.14 23.00
N VAL A 109 -4.21 3.48 22.96
CA VAL A 109 -3.73 4.69 22.31
C VAL A 109 -2.90 4.33 21.10
N ILE A 110 -3.24 4.92 19.96
CA ILE A 110 -2.46 4.83 18.72
C ILE A 110 -1.75 6.14 18.43
N TRP A 111 -0.69 6.06 17.64
CA TRP A 111 -0.01 7.21 17.06
C TRP A 111 0.02 7.10 15.54
N THR A 112 -0.24 8.22 14.83
CA THR A 112 -0.17 8.24 13.37
C THR A 112 0.23 9.61 12.84
N THR A 113 0.92 9.62 11.70
CA THR A 113 1.27 10.82 10.92
C THR A 113 0.31 11.09 9.78
N THR A 114 -0.73 10.28 9.66
CA THR A 114 -1.73 10.34 8.58
C THR A 114 -3.14 10.43 9.15
N PRO A 115 -3.54 11.55 9.79
CA PRO A 115 -4.88 11.69 10.40
C PRO A 115 -6.01 11.35 9.42
N TRP A 116 -5.81 11.62 8.14
CA TRP A 116 -6.77 11.34 7.08
C TRP A 116 -7.10 9.83 6.90
N THR A 117 -6.33 8.91 7.48
CA THR A 117 -6.65 7.47 7.45
C THR A 117 -7.57 7.04 8.60
N ILE A 118 -7.71 7.83 9.67
CA ILE A 118 -8.59 7.50 10.81
C ILE A 118 -10.03 7.19 10.37
N PRO A 119 -10.66 7.94 9.44
CA PRO A 119 -11.99 7.59 8.96
C PRO A 119 -12.11 6.19 8.35
N ALA A 120 -11.02 5.58 7.94
CA ALA A 120 -10.97 4.23 7.38
C ALA A 120 -10.37 3.17 8.34
N ASN A 121 -10.16 3.51 9.61
CA ASN A 121 -9.67 2.54 10.60
C ASN A 121 -10.60 1.33 10.70
N GLN A 122 -10.03 0.13 10.72
CA GLN A 122 -10.77 -1.14 10.85
C GLN A 122 -10.17 -2.11 11.87
N ALA A 123 -8.93 -1.88 12.31
CA ALA A 123 -8.27 -2.70 13.33
C ALA A 123 -7.20 -1.89 14.08
N LEU A 124 -6.69 -2.48 15.14
CA LEU A 124 -5.55 -2.00 15.93
C LEU A 124 -4.54 -3.14 15.99
N ASN A 125 -3.27 -2.87 15.73
CA ASN A 125 -2.24 -3.92 15.73
C ASN A 125 -1.28 -3.75 16.90
N VAL A 126 -1.00 -4.89 17.56
CA VAL A 126 -0.02 -5.00 18.66
C VAL A 126 0.96 -6.12 18.35
N HIS A 127 2.19 -6.01 18.85
CA HIS A 127 3.16 -7.08 18.72
C HIS A 127 2.88 -8.18 19.75
N PRO A 128 2.83 -9.46 19.37
CA PRO A 128 2.46 -10.54 20.29
C PRO A 128 3.39 -10.69 21.50
N GLU A 129 4.68 -10.44 21.31
CA GLU A 129 5.72 -10.65 22.30
C GLU A 129 6.03 -9.41 23.17
N PHE A 130 5.54 -8.21 22.78
CA PHE A 130 5.79 -7.01 23.58
C PHE A 130 4.91 -7.00 24.82
N THR A 131 5.42 -6.38 25.88
CA THR A 131 4.64 -6.12 27.09
C THR A 131 3.85 -4.83 26.93
N TYR A 132 2.57 -4.90 27.23
CA TYR A 132 1.65 -3.75 27.25
C TYR A 132 1.25 -3.43 28.67
N ALA A 133 1.23 -2.14 28.99
CA ALA A 133 0.91 -1.62 30.31
C ALA A 133 -0.46 -0.94 30.31
N LEU A 134 -1.22 -1.21 31.38
CA LEU A 134 -2.42 -0.47 31.71
C LEU A 134 -2.04 0.62 32.72
N VAL A 135 -2.13 1.88 32.30
CA VAL A 135 -1.64 3.04 33.05
C VAL A 135 -2.80 3.86 33.59
N ASP A 136 -2.86 4.02 34.92
CA ASP A 136 -3.84 4.89 35.58
C ASP A 136 -3.37 6.35 35.51
N THR A 137 -4.09 7.19 34.78
CA THR A 137 -3.80 8.63 34.65
C THR A 137 -4.68 9.52 35.56
N GLY A 138 -5.39 8.90 36.50
CA GLY A 138 -6.33 9.61 37.39
C GLY A 138 -7.78 9.53 36.91
N GLU A 139 -8.07 10.00 35.70
CA GLU A 139 -9.44 10.01 35.15
C GLU A 139 -9.77 8.72 34.38
N ARG A 140 -8.79 8.14 33.69
CA ARG A 140 -8.94 6.97 32.81
C ARG A 140 -7.68 6.12 32.80
N LEU A 141 -7.82 4.90 32.27
CA LEU A 141 -6.72 4.01 32.01
C LEU A 141 -6.27 4.16 30.54
N LEU A 142 -4.97 4.22 30.32
CA LEU A 142 -4.37 4.19 28.99
C LEU A 142 -3.62 2.87 28.79
N LEU A 143 -3.84 2.23 27.64
CA LEU A 143 -3.16 1.02 27.20
C LEU A 143 -2.11 1.39 26.15
N LEU A 144 -0.84 1.13 26.46
CA LEU A 144 0.34 1.45 25.67
C LEU A 144 1.34 0.29 25.80
N ALA A 145 2.29 0.17 24.87
CA ALA A 145 3.45 -0.68 25.12
C ALA A 145 4.23 -0.15 26.33
N GLU A 146 4.69 -1.02 27.22
CA GLU A 146 5.33 -0.66 28.48
C GLU A 146 6.53 0.27 28.28
N GLU A 147 7.39 -0.03 27.30
CA GLU A 147 8.57 0.80 26.96
C GLU A 147 8.21 2.21 26.47
N MET A 148 6.98 2.40 25.98
CA MET A 148 6.52 3.69 25.45
C MET A 148 5.78 4.55 26.47
N VAL A 149 5.54 4.03 27.69
CA VAL A 149 4.72 4.70 28.72
C VAL A 149 5.30 6.05 29.11
N GLU A 150 6.56 6.08 29.56
CA GLU A 150 7.20 7.30 30.07
C GLU A 150 7.22 8.42 29.01
N GLY A 151 7.66 8.09 27.80
CA GLY A 151 7.72 9.05 26.69
C GLY A 151 6.35 9.55 26.25
N SER A 152 5.34 8.68 26.26
CA SER A 152 3.97 9.04 25.91
C SER A 152 3.31 9.93 26.95
N LEU A 153 3.42 9.59 28.25
CA LEU A 153 2.90 10.43 29.34
C LEU A 153 3.54 11.81 29.34
N ALA A 154 4.87 11.88 29.17
CA ALA A 154 5.57 13.17 29.05
C ALA A 154 5.05 14.00 27.86
N ARG A 155 4.83 13.36 26.71
CA ARG A 155 4.28 14.01 25.49
C ARG A 155 2.85 14.53 25.70
N TYR A 156 2.04 13.81 26.48
CA TYR A 156 0.67 14.22 26.83
C TYR A 156 0.60 15.25 27.96
N GLY A 157 1.69 15.44 28.70
CA GLY A 157 1.69 16.26 29.92
C GLY A 157 0.91 15.64 31.06
N LEU A 158 0.81 14.32 31.09
CA LEU A 158 0.10 13.54 32.08
C LEU A 158 1.07 12.88 33.09
N GLN A 159 0.54 12.61 34.27
CA GLN A 159 1.13 11.72 35.26
C GLN A 159 0.34 10.41 35.24
N GLY A 160 0.98 9.29 35.53
CA GLY A 160 0.29 8.00 35.59
C GLY A 160 1.11 6.92 36.26
N GLU A 161 0.43 5.89 36.74
CA GLU A 161 1.04 4.71 37.38
C GLU A 161 0.63 3.45 36.58
N VAL A 162 1.58 2.57 36.31
CA VAL A 162 1.32 1.26 35.71
C VAL A 162 0.64 0.39 36.77
N ILE A 163 -0.62 0.02 36.54
CA ILE A 163 -1.38 -0.81 37.48
C ILE A 163 -1.37 -2.29 37.15
N ALA A 164 -1.13 -2.64 35.89
CA ALA A 164 -0.99 -4.02 35.42
C ALA A 164 -0.27 -4.08 34.07
N THR A 165 0.33 -5.23 33.75
CA THR A 165 0.96 -5.51 32.47
C THR A 165 0.48 -6.84 31.90
N ALA A 166 0.51 -6.96 30.57
CA ALA A 166 0.15 -8.19 29.86
C ALA A 166 0.96 -8.31 28.56
N PRO A 167 1.24 -9.52 28.07
CA PRO A 167 1.81 -9.68 26.72
C PRO A 167 0.79 -9.29 25.66
N GLY A 168 1.26 -8.76 24.51
CA GLY A 168 0.38 -8.38 23.41
C GLY A 168 -0.52 -9.51 22.91
N ALA A 169 -0.04 -10.76 22.96
CA ALA A 169 -0.85 -11.94 22.62
C ALA A 169 -2.15 -12.06 23.44
N ALA A 170 -2.18 -11.55 24.69
CA ALA A 170 -3.37 -11.57 25.53
C ALA A 170 -4.45 -10.56 25.08
N LEU A 171 -4.10 -9.61 24.22
CA LEU A 171 -5.00 -8.56 23.74
C LEU A 171 -5.75 -8.95 22.46
N GLU A 172 -5.43 -10.10 21.88
CA GLU A 172 -5.97 -10.55 20.58
C GLU A 172 -7.51 -10.53 20.59
N LEU A 173 -8.08 -9.95 19.53
CA LEU A 173 -9.52 -9.83 19.26
C LEU A 173 -10.33 -9.06 20.33
N ILE A 174 -9.69 -8.37 21.27
CA ILE A 174 -10.37 -7.40 22.13
C ILE A 174 -10.79 -6.23 21.26
N ARG A 175 -12.05 -5.80 21.38
CA ARG A 175 -12.60 -4.73 20.54
C ARG A 175 -12.57 -3.40 21.26
N PHE A 176 -12.25 -2.38 20.46
CA PHE A 176 -12.29 -0.97 20.86
C PHE A 176 -13.24 -0.20 19.95
N ARG A 177 -13.85 0.87 20.46
CA ARG A 177 -14.77 1.72 19.70
C ARG A 177 -13.97 2.69 18.82
N HIS A 178 -14.35 2.82 17.57
CA HIS A 178 -13.86 3.90 16.73
C HIS A 178 -14.22 5.26 17.36
N PRO A 179 -13.32 6.28 17.37
CA PRO A 179 -13.54 7.52 18.11
C PRO A 179 -14.83 8.27 17.77
N PHE A 180 -15.28 8.23 16.52
CA PHE A 180 -16.44 9.01 16.06
C PHE A 180 -17.37 8.27 15.08
N TYR A 181 -17.15 7.00 14.79
CA TYR A 181 -18.06 6.18 14.00
C TYR A 181 -18.60 4.99 14.82
N GLU A 182 -19.80 4.55 14.51
CA GLU A 182 -20.44 3.40 15.16
C GLU A 182 -19.88 2.08 14.60
N ARG A 183 -18.61 1.82 14.85
CA ARG A 183 -17.93 0.56 14.52
C ARG A 183 -16.84 0.24 15.52
N PHE A 184 -16.38 -1.01 15.49
CA PHE A 184 -15.33 -1.51 16.36
C PHE A 184 -14.04 -1.73 15.59
N ALA A 185 -12.91 -1.54 16.28
CA ALA A 185 -11.58 -1.91 15.86
C ALA A 185 -11.10 -3.05 16.76
N PRO A 186 -11.08 -4.31 16.28
CA PRO A 186 -10.48 -5.42 17.00
C PRO A 186 -8.96 -5.28 17.04
N VAL A 187 -8.34 -5.83 18.08
CA VAL A 187 -6.87 -5.96 18.15
C VAL A 187 -6.45 -7.18 17.34
N TYR A 188 -5.50 -6.98 16.43
CA TYR A 188 -4.82 -8.03 15.68
C TYR A 188 -3.34 -8.10 16.08
N LEU A 189 -2.77 -9.30 16.05
CA LEU A 189 -1.36 -9.51 16.31
C LEU A 189 -0.55 -9.29 15.02
N ALA A 190 0.56 -8.56 15.12
CA ALA A 190 1.39 -8.25 13.97
C ALA A 190 2.85 -8.00 14.36
N ASP A 191 3.75 -8.74 13.72
CA ASP A 191 5.19 -8.71 13.98
C ASP A 191 5.87 -7.40 13.49
N TYR A 192 5.19 -6.62 12.63
CA TYR A 192 5.71 -5.36 12.11
C TYR A 192 5.56 -4.17 13.07
N VAL A 193 4.90 -4.35 14.21
CA VAL A 193 4.77 -3.29 15.22
C VAL A 193 6.12 -3.07 15.89
N GLU A 194 6.57 -1.83 15.90
CA GLU A 194 7.88 -1.42 16.44
C GLU A 194 7.72 -0.48 17.62
N LEU A 195 8.78 -0.39 18.47
CA LEU A 195 8.84 0.50 19.63
C LEU A 195 9.71 1.76 19.38
N GLY A 196 10.16 1.98 18.16
CA GLY A 196 11.01 3.13 17.81
C GLY A 196 10.31 4.49 17.85
N ALA A 197 8.98 4.50 17.75
CA ALA A 197 8.15 5.70 17.78
C ALA A 197 6.71 5.37 18.17
N GLY A 198 5.94 6.38 18.59
CA GLY A 198 4.52 6.25 18.86
C GLY A 198 4.19 5.65 20.23
N THR A 199 3.35 4.65 20.26
CA THR A 199 2.74 4.04 21.46
C THR A 199 2.93 2.53 21.54
N GLY A 200 3.54 1.91 20.51
CA GLY A 200 3.59 0.45 20.34
C GLY A 200 2.26 -0.16 19.92
N VAL A 201 1.30 0.66 19.50
CA VAL A 201 0.02 0.24 18.93
C VAL A 201 -0.15 0.94 17.57
N VAL A 202 -0.38 0.17 16.53
CA VAL A 202 -0.61 0.67 15.17
C VAL A 202 -2.09 0.68 14.84
N HIS A 203 -2.59 1.80 14.37
CA HIS A 203 -3.92 1.89 13.77
C HIS A 203 -3.90 1.33 12.36
N SER A 204 -4.80 0.44 12.03
CA SER A 204 -4.87 -0.19 10.71
C SER A 204 -6.02 0.31 9.88
N ALA A 205 -5.67 0.79 8.68
CA ALA A 205 -6.59 1.14 7.61
C ALA A 205 -6.17 0.36 6.35
N PRO A 206 -6.70 -0.85 6.12
CA PRO A 206 -6.20 -1.81 5.14
C PRO A 206 -6.22 -1.31 3.70
N ALA A 207 -7.01 -0.29 3.38
CA ALA A 207 -6.96 0.34 2.07
C ALA A 207 -5.72 1.23 1.85
N TYR A 208 -4.99 1.62 2.92
CA TYR A 208 -3.97 2.68 2.89
C TYR A 208 -2.63 2.27 3.50
N GLY A 209 -2.41 0.98 3.77
CA GLY A 209 -1.16 0.41 4.23
C GLY A 209 -1.00 -1.04 3.79
N GLU A 210 0.19 -1.43 3.30
CA GLU A 210 0.43 -2.82 2.86
C GLU A 210 0.44 -3.79 4.05
N ASP A 211 1.06 -3.40 5.16
CA ASP A 211 1.09 -4.20 6.38
C ASP A 211 -0.29 -4.29 7.02
N ASP A 212 -1.05 -3.19 7.04
CA ASP A 212 -2.44 -3.15 7.48
C ASP A 212 -3.31 -4.10 6.66
N PHE A 213 -3.15 -4.04 5.32
CA PHE A 213 -3.86 -4.93 4.40
C PHE A 213 -3.53 -6.39 4.69
N ARG A 214 -2.24 -6.73 4.81
CA ARG A 214 -1.78 -8.09 5.08
C ARG A 214 -2.30 -8.61 6.41
N SER A 215 -2.22 -7.81 7.47
CA SER A 215 -2.75 -8.13 8.79
C SER A 215 -4.26 -8.40 8.74
N CYS A 216 -5.05 -7.46 8.21
CA CYS A 216 -6.51 -7.62 8.12
C CYS A 216 -6.91 -8.83 7.26
N LYS A 217 -6.20 -9.10 6.15
CA LYS A 217 -6.42 -10.29 5.33
C LYS A 217 -6.09 -11.58 6.08
N GLY A 218 -5.03 -11.58 6.89
CA GLY A 218 -4.66 -12.71 7.76
C GLY A 218 -5.75 -13.09 8.76
N TYR A 219 -6.50 -12.11 9.24
CA TYR A 219 -7.68 -12.31 10.10
C TYR A 219 -9.00 -12.54 9.32
N GLY A 220 -8.94 -12.81 8.02
CA GLY A 220 -10.08 -13.23 7.21
C GLY A 220 -10.94 -12.10 6.64
N MET A 221 -10.51 -10.84 6.73
CA MET A 221 -11.24 -9.72 6.12
C MET A 221 -11.34 -9.92 4.60
N SER A 222 -12.55 -9.90 4.05
CA SER A 222 -12.76 -10.00 2.60
C SER A 222 -12.35 -8.69 1.88
N ASN A 223 -12.24 -8.72 0.55
CA ASN A 223 -11.97 -7.49 -0.19
C ASN A 223 -13.14 -6.50 -0.12
N ASP A 224 -14.36 -7.01 -0.01
CA ASP A 224 -15.59 -6.21 0.05
C ASP A 224 -15.77 -5.52 1.41
N ASP A 225 -15.13 -6.04 2.46
CA ASP A 225 -15.15 -5.46 3.81
C ASP A 225 -14.15 -4.30 3.97
N ILE A 226 -13.21 -4.14 3.03
CA ILE A 226 -12.18 -3.10 3.11
C ILE A 226 -12.77 -1.72 2.82
N LEU A 227 -12.76 -0.85 3.81
CA LEU A 227 -13.22 0.52 3.69
C LEU A 227 -12.21 1.38 2.91
N SER A 228 -12.61 1.85 1.74
CA SER A 228 -11.78 2.72 0.89
C SER A 228 -12.50 4.04 0.56
N PRO A 229 -12.69 4.93 1.55
CA PRO A 229 -13.48 6.15 1.36
C PRO A 229 -12.78 7.22 0.50
N VAL A 230 -11.48 7.11 0.20
CA VAL A 230 -10.75 8.08 -0.63
C VAL A 230 -10.80 7.69 -2.10
N GLN A 231 -11.36 8.56 -2.91
CA GLN A 231 -11.47 8.40 -4.36
C GLN A 231 -10.11 8.57 -5.07
N SER A 232 -10.05 8.27 -6.36
CA SER A 232 -8.83 8.36 -7.16
C SER A 232 -8.22 9.76 -7.25
N ASN A 233 -9.01 10.79 -7.03
CA ASN A 233 -8.60 12.20 -6.99
C ASN A 233 -8.22 12.70 -5.59
N GLY A 234 -8.19 11.83 -4.58
CA GLY A 234 -7.86 12.19 -3.20
C GLY A 234 -8.99 12.81 -2.40
N VAL A 235 -10.21 12.82 -2.94
CA VAL A 235 -11.39 13.35 -2.26
C VAL A 235 -12.16 12.22 -1.59
N TYR A 236 -12.62 12.40 -0.38
CA TYR A 236 -13.52 11.45 0.26
C TYR A 236 -14.84 11.32 -0.50
N VAL A 237 -15.42 10.12 -0.51
CA VAL A 237 -16.77 9.90 -1.04
C VAL A 237 -17.76 10.85 -0.35
N SER A 238 -18.74 11.32 -1.10
CA SER A 238 -19.63 12.42 -0.65
C SER A 238 -20.49 12.08 0.56
N ASP A 239 -20.78 10.81 0.75
CA ASP A 239 -21.61 10.26 1.84
C ASP A 239 -20.81 9.88 3.09
N LEU A 240 -19.48 10.08 3.10
CA LEU A 240 -18.68 9.87 4.30
C LEU A 240 -19.10 10.87 5.39
N PRO A 241 -19.59 10.41 6.55
CA PRO A 241 -20.00 11.32 7.62
C PRO A 241 -18.85 12.25 8.04
N PHE A 242 -19.16 13.51 8.30
CA PHE A 242 -18.27 14.62 8.72
C PHE A 242 -17.28 15.12 7.66
N PHE A 243 -16.72 14.25 6.79
CA PHE A 243 -15.59 14.61 5.93
C PHE A 243 -15.87 14.44 4.43
N GLY A 244 -17.08 14.00 4.04
CA GLY A 244 -17.47 13.77 2.65
C GLY A 244 -17.20 14.96 1.75
N GLY A 245 -16.65 14.71 0.56
CA GLY A 245 -16.32 15.73 -0.43
C GLY A 245 -15.05 16.55 -0.14
N GLN A 246 -14.36 16.31 0.97
CA GLN A 246 -13.11 17.01 1.29
C GLN A 246 -11.90 16.29 0.70
N PHE A 247 -10.92 17.05 0.23
CA PHE A 247 -9.62 16.54 -0.18
C PHE A 247 -8.79 16.16 1.06
N ILE A 248 -8.20 14.98 1.08
CA ILE A 248 -7.61 14.38 2.30
C ILE A 248 -6.59 15.28 3.00
N TRP A 249 -5.71 15.97 2.25
CA TRP A 249 -4.73 16.88 2.86
C TRP A 249 -5.38 18.12 3.52
N LYS A 250 -6.58 18.49 3.07
CA LYS A 250 -7.36 19.60 3.65
C LYS A 250 -8.29 19.12 4.76
N ALA A 251 -8.55 17.83 4.87
CA ALA A 251 -9.40 17.25 5.89
C ALA A 251 -8.69 17.07 7.25
N ASN A 252 -7.35 17.01 7.29
CA ASN A 252 -6.61 16.79 8.53
C ASN A 252 -7.04 17.73 9.68
N PRO A 253 -7.13 19.05 9.51
CA PRO A 253 -7.58 19.94 10.59
C PRO A 253 -9.00 19.61 11.08
N ALA A 254 -9.92 19.24 10.20
CA ALA A 254 -11.28 18.87 10.57
C ALA A 254 -11.33 17.54 11.34
N ILE A 255 -10.47 16.58 10.97
CA ILE A 255 -10.34 15.30 11.67
C ILE A 255 -9.77 15.52 13.08
N VAL A 256 -8.71 16.32 13.20
CA VAL A 256 -8.12 16.70 14.48
C VAL A 256 -9.15 17.38 15.38
N ALA A 257 -9.89 18.37 14.87
CA ALA A 257 -10.95 19.05 15.61
C ALA A 257 -12.06 18.07 16.04
N LYS A 258 -12.44 17.10 15.19
CA LYS A 258 -13.44 16.08 15.55
C LYS A 258 -12.94 15.15 16.65
N LEU A 259 -11.69 14.73 16.61
CA LEU A 259 -11.08 13.92 17.66
C LEU A 259 -10.98 14.68 19.00
N GLU A 260 -10.73 15.98 18.96
CA GLU A 260 -10.74 16.85 20.13
C GLU A 260 -12.16 16.99 20.69
N GLU A 261 -13.17 17.26 19.84
CA GLU A 261 -14.59 17.36 20.21
C GLU A 261 -15.08 16.13 20.98
N VAL A 262 -14.69 14.93 20.54
CA VAL A 262 -15.12 13.66 21.18
C VAL A 262 -14.21 13.21 22.33
N GLY A 263 -13.17 14.00 22.68
CA GLY A 263 -12.24 13.71 23.77
C GLY A 263 -11.28 12.55 23.51
N ALA A 264 -11.09 12.19 22.24
CA ALA A 264 -10.21 11.10 21.83
C ALA A 264 -8.78 11.56 21.50
N LEU A 265 -8.55 12.84 21.25
CA LEU A 265 -7.23 13.39 20.95
C LEU A 265 -6.43 13.58 22.24
N LEU A 266 -5.27 12.92 22.35
CA LEU A 266 -4.35 13.09 23.48
C LEU A 266 -3.24 14.10 23.16
N LYS A 267 -2.76 14.08 21.93
CA LYS A 267 -1.70 14.98 21.44
C LYS A 267 -1.86 15.23 19.95
N HIS A 268 -1.53 16.45 19.55
CA HIS A 268 -1.32 16.86 18.17
C HIS A 268 -0.04 17.68 18.10
N GLU A 269 0.84 17.31 17.18
CA GLU A 269 2.08 18.05 16.92
C GLU A 269 2.46 17.97 15.43
N ALA A 270 3.22 18.94 14.97
CA ALA A 270 3.75 18.93 13.62
C ALA A 270 5.15 18.32 13.63
N ILE A 271 5.37 17.30 12.82
CA ILE A 271 6.67 16.65 12.66
C ILE A 271 7.19 16.79 11.24
N GLN A 272 8.52 16.72 11.11
CA GLN A 272 9.18 16.63 9.79
C GLN A 272 9.77 15.25 9.63
N HIS A 273 9.42 14.60 8.54
CA HIS A 273 9.90 13.25 8.25
C HIS A 273 10.00 13.00 6.74
N SER A 274 10.75 11.97 6.35
CA SER A 274 10.83 11.52 4.97
C SER A 274 9.49 10.94 4.52
N TYR A 275 8.97 11.36 3.38
CA TYR A 275 7.66 10.96 2.87
C TYR A 275 7.71 10.64 1.38
N MET A 276 6.88 9.71 0.94
CA MET A 276 6.77 9.28 -0.45
C MET A 276 6.25 10.40 -1.36
N HIS A 277 6.93 10.63 -2.48
CA HIS A 277 6.52 11.60 -3.51
C HIS A 277 6.56 10.97 -4.90
N CYS A 278 5.69 11.45 -5.77
CA CYS A 278 5.68 11.07 -7.17
C CYS A 278 6.95 11.57 -7.88
N TRP A 279 7.69 10.67 -8.54
CA TRP A 279 8.91 11.03 -9.28
C TRP A 279 8.70 12.10 -10.37
N ARG A 280 7.48 12.17 -10.93
CA ARG A 280 7.12 13.11 -12.00
C ARG A 280 6.61 14.45 -11.49
N HIS A 281 5.61 14.42 -10.60
CA HIS A 281 4.94 15.63 -10.11
C HIS A 281 5.56 16.20 -8.84
N LYS A 282 6.42 15.42 -8.17
CA LYS A 282 7.04 15.80 -6.88
C LYS A 282 6.01 16.11 -5.78
N THR A 283 4.82 15.54 -5.92
CA THR A 283 3.72 15.68 -4.95
C THR A 283 3.59 14.42 -4.08
N PRO A 284 3.10 14.56 -2.83
CA PRO A 284 2.95 13.45 -1.91
C PRO A 284 2.06 12.35 -2.45
N LEU A 285 2.46 11.11 -2.25
CA LEU A 285 1.71 9.89 -2.59
C LEU A 285 0.90 9.40 -1.40
N ILE A 286 -0.01 8.48 -1.68
CA ILE A 286 -0.61 7.61 -0.67
C ILE A 286 -0.52 6.15 -1.14
N TYR A 287 -0.60 5.21 -0.20
CA TYR A 287 -1.09 3.88 -0.54
C TYR A 287 -2.61 3.95 -0.75
N ARG A 288 -3.11 3.25 -1.77
CA ARG A 288 -4.55 3.13 -2.03
C ARG A 288 -4.87 1.75 -2.57
N ALA A 289 -5.78 1.03 -1.91
CA ALA A 289 -6.27 -0.24 -2.42
C ALA A 289 -7.03 -0.03 -3.72
N THR A 290 -6.53 -0.63 -4.78
CA THR A 290 -7.13 -0.61 -6.12
C THR A 290 -6.96 -1.96 -6.79
N ALA A 291 -7.93 -2.32 -7.63
CA ALA A 291 -7.78 -3.49 -8.49
C ALA A 291 -6.77 -3.20 -9.60
N GLN A 292 -5.66 -3.91 -9.57
CA GLN A 292 -4.53 -3.74 -10.50
C GLN A 292 -4.08 -5.10 -11.04
N TRP A 293 -3.25 -5.08 -12.09
CA TRP A 293 -2.55 -6.25 -12.59
C TRP A 293 -1.14 -6.31 -12.02
N PHE A 294 -0.76 -7.50 -11.56
CA PHE A 294 0.51 -7.74 -10.91
C PHE A 294 1.25 -8.91 -11.55
N VAL A 295 2.59 -8.82 -11.56
CA VAL A 295 3.47 -9.98 -11.66
C VAL A 295 3.83 -10.38 -10.23
N GLY A 296 3.41 -11.58 -9.83
CA GLY A 296 3.56 -12.07 -8.46
C GLY A 296 4.99 -12.57 -8.21
N MET A 297 5.61 -12.07 -7.14
CA MET A 297 6.92 -12.54 -6.71
C MET A 297 6.83 -13.93 -6.05
N ASP A 298 5.80 -14.14 -5.24
CA ASP A 298 5.56 -15.38 -4.48
C ASP A 298 4.37 -16.20 -5.00
N LYS A 299 3.73 -15.73 -6.07
CA LYS A 299 2.66 -16.47 -6.71
C LYS A 299 3.21 -17.76 -7.29
N GLN A 300 2.57 -18.89 -6.95
CA GLN A 300 2.92 -20.19 -7.55
C GLN A 300 2.65 -20.15 -9.05
N PRO A 301 3.66 -20.39 -9.89
CA PRO A 301 3.49 -20.52 -11.33
C PRO A 301 2.78 -21.82 -11.69
N ASN A 302 2.46 -22.01 -12.97
CA ASN A 302 1.92 -23.28 -13.44
C ASN A 302 2.91 -24.43 -13.29
N GLU A 303 4.21 -24.14 -13.39
CA GLU A 303 5.29 -25.11 -13.21
C GLU A 303 6.52 -24.49 -12.53
N GLY A 304 7.15 -25.23 -11.63
CA GLY A 304 8.41 -24.87 -11.00
C GLY A 304 8.30 -23.91 -9.81
N ALA A 305 9.40 -23.23 -9.53
CA ALA A 305 9.53 -22.33 -8.38
C ALA A 305 8.95 -20.93 -8.66
N THR A 306 8.65 -20.20 -7.59
CA THR A 306 8.19 -18.81 -7.66
C THR A 306 9.24 -17.90 -8.31
N LEU A 307 8.81 -16.71 -8.75
CA LEU A 307 9.73 -15.74 -9.36
C LEU A 307 10.82 -15.31 -8.37
N ARG A 308 10.47 -15.11 -7.09
CA ARG A 308 11.43 -14.77 -6.04
C ARG A 308 12.48 -15.87 -5.84
N GLU A 309 12.05 -17.13 -5.70
CA GLU A 309 12.96 -18.26 -5.54
C GLU A 309 13.92 -18.39 -6.72
N ARG A 310 13.42 -18.28 -7.95
CA ARG A 310 14.26 -18.30 -9.17
C ARG A 310 15.28 -17.17 -9.20
N ALA A 311 14.86 -15.95 -8.85
CA ALA A 311 15.73 -14.77 -8.86
C ALA A 311 16.82 -14.87 -7.78
N LEU A 312 16.47 -15.31 -6.56
CA LEU A 312 17.43 -15.50 -5.48
C LEU A 312 18.45 -16.60 -5.82
N ALA A 313 18.00 -17.73 -6.38
CA ALA A 313 18.90 -18.78 -6.85
C ALA A 313 19.86 -18.29 -7.93
N ALA A 314 19.38 -17.53 -8.91
CA ALA A 314 20.22 -16.94 -9.97
C ALA A 314 21.27 -15.94 -9.40
N ILE A 315 20.93 -15.21 -8.33
CA ILE A 315 21.86 -14.30 -7.66
C ILE A 315 22.99 -15.12 -6.98
N GLU A 316 22.67 -16.23 -6.34
CA GLU A 316 23.68 -17.10 -5.71
C GLU A 316 24.64 -17.74 -6.75
N GLU A 317 24.15 -18.04 -7.94
CA GLU A 317 24.95 -18.61 -9.04
C GLU A 317 25.75 -17.57 -9.82
N THR A 318 25.51 -16.26 -9.59
CA THR A 318 26.13 -15.16 -10.34
C THR A 318 27.41 -14.67 -9.63
N ALA A 319 28.51 -14.55 -10.37
CA ALA A 319 29.72 -13.92 -9.86
C ALA A 319 29.61 -12.39 -9.88
N PHE A 320 29.76 -11.76 -8.72
CA PHE A 320 29.68 -10.31 -8.59
C PHE A 320 31.05 -9.66 -8.45
N VAL A 321 31.31 -8.61 -9.24
CA VAL A 321 32.51 -7.77 -9.15
C VAL A 321 32.05 -6.31 -9.14
N PRO A 322 32.16 -5.63 -7.99
CA PRO A 322 32.68 -6.10 -6.68
C PRO A 322 31.69 -7.00 -5.92
N ALA A 323 32.19 -7.85 -5.03
CA ALA A 323 31.42 -8.88 -4.33
C ALA A 323 30.23 -8.34 -3.49
N TRP A 324 30.31 -7.11 -2.96
CA TRP A 324 29.21 -6.49 -2.20
C TRP A 324 27.92 -6.29 -3.01
N GLY A 325 28.01 -6.32 -4.34
CA GLY A 325 26.85 -6.23 -5.23
C GLY A 325 25.84 -7.36 -5.01
N GLN A 326 26.33 -8.58 -4.69
CA GLN A 326 25.49 -9.73 -4.42
C GLN A 326 24.56 -9.49 -3.23
N ALA A 327 25.09 -9.10 -2.07
CA ALA A 327 24.29 -8.87 -0.87
C ALA A 327 23.24 -7.78 -1.07
N ARG A 328 23.60 -6.72 -1.80
CA ARG A 328 22.66 -5.64 -2.13
C ARG A 328 21.51 -6.13 -3.01
N LEU A 329 21.81 -6.84 -4.11
CA LEU A 329 20.78 -7.32 -5.03
C LEU A 329 19.89 -8.39 -4.36
N HIS A 330 20.51 -9.29 -3.56
CA HIS A 330 19.79 -10.28 -2.77
C HIS A 330 18.75 -9.60 -1.85
N SER A 331 19.15 -8.59 -1.04
CA SER A 331 18.24 -7.88 -0.15
C SER A 331 17.10 -7.18 -0.91
N MET A 332 17.39 -6.57 -2.06
CA MET A 332 16.39 -5.92 -2.90
C MET A 332 15.34 -6.92 -3.44
N ILE A 333 15.75 -8.13 -3.79
CA ILE A 333 14.84 -9.16 -4.32
C ILE A 333 14.10 -9.87 -3.18
N ALA A 334 14.78 -10.15 -2.06
CA ALA A 334 14.17 -10.81 -0.90
C ALA A 334 12.96 -10.04 -0.33
N GLY A 335 13.07 -8.71 -0.26
CA GLY A 335 12.00 -7.84 0.25
C GLY A 335 11.08 -7.25 -0.84
N ARG A 336 11.26 -7.61 -2.11
CA ARG A 336 10.53 -6.95 -3.21
C ARG A 336 9.04 -7.33 -3.20
N PRO A 337 8.10 -6.35 -3.22
CA PRO A 337 6.68 -6.63 -3.37
C PRO A 337 6.35 -7.14 -4.79
N ASP A 338 5.12 -7.63 -4.98
CA ASP A 338 4.59 -7.93 -6.31
C ASP A 338 4.68 -6.71 -7.22
N TRP A 339 5.06 -6.91 -8.46
CA TRP A 339 5.23 -5.82 -9.41
C TRP A 339 3.88 -5.40 -9.99
N CYS A 340 3.38 -4.22 -9.59
CA CYS A 340 2.22 -3.60 -10.21
C CYS A 340 2.57 -3.13 -11.63
N ILE A 341 2.02 -3.80 -12.65
CA ILE A 341 2.30 -3.52 -14.07
C ILE A 341 1.27 -2.61 -14.73
N SER A 342 0.08 -2.50 -14.17
CA SER A 342 -0.98 -1.66 -14.76
C SER A 342 -0.82 -0.18 -14.39
N ARG A 343 -1.16 0.68 -15.35
CA ARG A 343 -1.21 2.15 -15.21
C ARG A 343 -2.51 2.66 -15.82
N GLN A 344 -3.02 3.76 -15.30
CA GLN A 344 -4.22 4.43 -15.79
C GLN A 344 -3.81 5.64 -16.66
N ARG A 345 -3.00 5.37 -17.68
CA ARG A 345 -2.48 6.39 -18.61
C ARG A 345 -2.76 5.98 -20.05
N ASN A 346 -2.99 6.98 -20.92
CA ASN A 346 -3.29 6.75 -22.32
C ASN A 346 -2.02 6.52 -23.19
N TRP A 347 -0.83 6.82 -22.67
CA TRP A 347 0.43 6.61 -23.36
C TRP A 347 1.11 5.34 -22.88
N GLY A 348 1.50 4.50 -23.82
CA GLY A 348 2.21 3.24 -23.59
C GLY A 348 1.53 2.07 -24.29
N VAL A 349 2.12 0.88 -24.13
CA VAL A 349 1.56 -0.36 -24.65
C VAL A 349 0.45 -0.82 -23.67
N PRO A 350 -0.80 -1.00 -24.12
CA PRO A 350 -1.87 -1.49 -23.24
C PRO A 350 -1.68 -2.97 -22.89
N ILE A 351 -2.32 -3.39 -21.82
CA ILE A 351 -2.45 -4.79 -21.44
C ILE A 351 -3.61 -5.39 -22.24
N PRO A 352 -3.38 -6.17 -23.30
CA PRO A 352 -4.44 -6.57 -24.23
C PRO A 352 -5.16 -7.84 -23.75
N PHE A 353 -5.82 -7.75 -22.57
CA PHE A 353 -6.58 -8.84 -22.01
C PHE A 353 -8.05 -8.78 -22.42
N PHE A 354 -8.60 -9.93 -22.75
CA PHE A 354 -10.03 -10.13 -22.94
C PHE A 354 -10.59 -10.69 -21.64
N LEU A 355 -11.60 -9.99 -21.07
CA LEU A 355 -12.15 -10.31 -19.77
C LEU A 355 -13.62 -10.71 -19.89
N HIS A 356 -14.03 -11.72 -19.15
CA HIS A 356 -15.45 -12.07 -19.04
C HIS A 356 -16.21 -10.93 -18.35
N LYS A 357 -17.30 -10.43 -18.97
CA LYS A 357 -17.98 -9.21 -18.52
C LYS A 357 -18.55 -9.28 -17.10
N ALA A 358 -19.05 -10.46 -16.69
CA ALA A 358 -19.67 -10.60 -15.37
C ALA A 358 -18.66 -10.97 -14.26
N THR A 359 -17.64 -11.80 -14.55
CA THR A 359 -16.69 -12.28 -13.54
C THR A 359 -15.39 -11.50 -13.49
N GLY A 360 -15.03 -10.81 -14.59
CA GLY A 360 -13.75 -10.13 -14.74
C GLY A 360 -12.56 -11.08 -14.89
N GLU A 361 -12.80 -12.37 -15.08
CA GLU A 361 -11.78 -13.38 -15.33
C GLU A 361 -11.20 -13.22 -16.73
N VAL A 362 -9.90 -13.54 -16.86
CA VAL A 362 -9.24 -13.53 -18.16
C VAL A 362 -9.71 -14.69 -19.03
N HIS A 363 -9.78 -14.43 -20.32
CA HIS A 363 -10.16 -15.47 -21.30
C HIS A 363 -9.13 -16.63 -21.25
N PRO A 364 -9.57 -17.91 -21.30
CA PRO A 364 -8.66 -19.08 -21.24
C PRO A 364 -7.55 -19.07 -22.30
N ARG A 365 -7.85 -18.55 -23.50
CA ARG A 365 -6.87 -18.42 -24.61
C ARG A 365 -6.10 -17.09 -24.57
N THR A 366 -5.98 -16.43 -23.41
CA THR A 366 -5.37 -15.08 -23.31
C THR A 366 -4.00 -15.00 -23.96
N ALA A 367 -3.11 -15.95 -23.74
CA ALA A 367 -1.78 -15.94 -24.33
C ALA A 367 -1.79 -16.02 -25.89
N GLU A 368 -2.71 -16.79 -26.46
CA GLU A 368 -2.90 -16.90 -27.93
C GLU A 368 -3.47 -15.59 -28.48
N LEU A 369 -4.50 -15.04 -27.83
CA LEU A 369 -5.12 -13.77 -28.21
C LEU A 369 -4.14 -12.60 -28.14
N MET A 370 -3.25 -12.59 -27.16
CA MET A 370 -2.18 -11.60 -27.05
C MET A 370 -1.20 -11.70 -28.22
N GLU A 371 -0.85 -12.89 -28.71
CA GLU A 371 -0.01 -13.05 -29.89
C GLU A 371 -0.70 -12.52 -31.14
N GLU A 372 -2.01 -12.74 -31.32
CA GLU A 372 -2.77 -12.18 -32.44
C GLU A 372 -2.82 -10.65 -32.40
N VAL A 373 -2.94 -10.06 -31.20
CA VAL A 373 -2.83 -8.61 -31.01
C VAL A 373 -1.42 -8.13 -31.33
N ALA A 374 -0.39 -8.83 -30.84
CA ALA A 374 1.01 -8.48 -31.10
C ALA A 374 1.34 -8.45 -32.59
N LYS A 375 0.84 -9.43 -33.38
CA LYS A 375 1.03 -9.45 -34.84
C LYS A 375 0.40 -8.22 -35.52
N ARG A 376 -0.76 -7.76 -35.07
CA ARG A 376 -1.42 -6.56 -35.60
C ARG A 376 -0.64 -5.29 -35.20
N VAL A 377 -0.18 -5.21 -33.94
CA VAL A 377 0.63 -4.10 -33.46
C VAL A 377 1.97 -4.01 -34.18
N GLU A 378 2.58 -5.14 -34.51
CA GLU A 378 3.85 -5.20 -35.28
C GLU A 378 3.70 -4.62 -36.69
N GLN A 379 2.50 -4.63 -37.27
CA GLN A 379 2.21 -4.12 -38.62
C GLN A 379 1.73 -2.66 -38.60
N GLU A 380 0.87 -2.29 -37.64
CA GLU A 380 0.12 -1.04 -37.63
C GLU A 380 0.43 -0.14 -36.41
N GLY A 381 1.28 -0.62 -35.49
CA GLY A 381 1.52 0.02 -34.20
C GLY A 381 0.39 -0.17 -33.20
N ILE A 382 0.56 0.42 -32.01
CA ILE A 382 -0.34 0.26 -30.87
C ILE A 382 -1.79 0.70 -31.17
N GLU A 383 -1.98 1.59 -32.14
CA GLU A 383 -3.31 2.03 -32.59
C GLU A 383 -4.19 0.87 -33.09
N ALA A 384 -3.59 -0.24 -33.52
CA ALA A 384 -4.31 -1.44 -33.92
C ALA A 384 -5.18 -2.00 -32.78
N TRP A 385 -4.71 -1.91 -31.52
CA TRP A 385 -5.50 -2.36 -30.36
C TRP A 385 -6.76 -1.53 -30.15
N PHE A 386 -6.70 -0.21 -30.31
CA PHE A 386 -7.85 0.68 -30.12
C PHE A 386 -8.89 0.60 -31.26
N LYS A 387 -8.50 0.07 -32.42
CA LYS A 387 -9.38 -0.13 -33.57
C LYS A 387 -9.98 -1.55 -33.62
N LEU A 388 -9.44 -2.46 -32.83
CA LEU A 388 -9.81 -3.87 -32.83
C LEU A 388 -11.24 -4.07 -32.35
N ASP A 389 -12.05 -4.77 -33.15
CA ASP A 389 -13.29 -5.37 -32.66
C ASP A 389 -12.94 -6.72 -32.00
N ALA A 390 -13.28 -6.88 -30.73
CA ALA A 390 -13.04 -8.11 -30.00
C ALA A 390 -13.65 -9.35 -30.70
N ALA A 391 -14.80 -9.18 -31.35
CA ALA A 391 -15.48 -10.26 -32.08
C ALA A 391 -14.63 -10.84 -33.24
N GLU A 392 -13.72 -10.08 -33.80
CA GLU A 392 -12.80 -10.57 -34.84
C GLU A 392 -11.85 -11.65 -34.35
N LEU A 393 -11.46 -11.60 -33.07
CA LEU A 393 -10.54 -12.57 -32.45
C LEU A 393 -11.28 -13.66 -31.68
N LEU A 394 -12.39 -13.30 -31.03
CA LEU A 394 -13.18 -14.23 -30.19
C LEU A 394 -14.16 -15.07 -31.01
N GLY A 395 -14.60 -14.58 -32.17
CA GLY A 395 -15.63 -15.25 -32.97
C GLY A 395 -16.98 -15.18 -32.27
N ALA A 396 -17.64 -16.36 -32.14
CA ALA A 396 -18.95 -16.49 -31.49
C ALA A 396 -18.85 -16.81 -29.98
N GLU A 397 -17.71 -16.73 -29.41
CA GLU A 397 -17.43 -17.01 -27.96
C GLU A 397 -17.84 -15.84 -27.07
#